data_3dea291cbcf6480a780635fc2c72abac
#
_entry.id   3dea291cbcf6480a780635fc2c72abac
#
_cell.length_a   1.000
_cell.length_b   1.000
_cell.length_c   1.000
_cell.angle_alpha   90.00
_cell.angle_beta   90.00
_cell.angle_gamma   90.00
#
_symmetry.space_group_name_H-M   'P 1'
#
loop_
_entity.id
_entity.type
_entity.pdbx_description
1 polymer ?
#
loop_
_entity_poly.entity_id
_entity_poly.type
_entity_poly.pdbx_seq_one_letter_code
_entity_poly.pdbx_strand_id
1 'polypeptide(L)'
;MEYVKLNNGVKMPELGLGTFLLSPADAENAVYNALKSGYRLIDTGNAYHNERAVGRGIKKSGVKREDIFLESKLWPTVYTKSAAIDEMLERLDTPYVDLLLLHQPAGDYIEGYKMMEKAVKV
;
A
#
# COMPACT_ATOMS: atom_id res chain seq x y z
N MET A 1 17.74 -9.69 -1.74
CA MET A 1 16.28 -9.70 -1.96
C MET A 1 15.98 -10.15 -3.37
N GLU A 2 15.12 -11.15 -3.51
CA GLU A 2 14.69 -11.63 -4.82
C GLU A 2 13.44 -10.88 -5.27
N TYR A 3 13.33 -10.68 -6.59
CA TYR A 3 12.25 -9.90 -7.21
C TYR A 3 11.61 -10.70 -8.33
N VAL A 4 10.30 -10.49 -8.53
CA VAL A 4 9.59 -10.92 -9.73
C VAL A 4 9.34 -9.70 -10.61
N LYS A 5 9.36 -9.93 -11.92
CA LYS A 5 9.07 -8.87 -12.89
C LYS A 5 7.60 -8.94 -13.28
N LEU A 6 6.88 -7.85 -13.03
CA LEU A 6 5.47 -7.76 -13.41
C LEU A 6 5.33 -7.52 -14.93
N ASN A 7 4.10 -7.68 -15.45
CA ASN A 7 3.84 -7.56 -16.87
C ASN A 7 4.18 -6.17 -17.46
N ASN A 8 4.21 -5.15 -16.59
CA ASN A 8 4.57 -3.77 -17.01
C ASN A 8 6.06 -3.45 -16.80
N GLY A 9 6.87 -4.46 -16.45
CA GLY A 9 8.31 -4.29 -16.24
C GLY A 9 8.72 -3.89 -14.83
N VAL A 10 7.77 -3.59 -13.96
CA VAL A 10 8.07 -3.22 -12.57
C VAL A 10 8.56 -4.45 -11.82
N LYS A 11 9.59 -4.28 -10.98
CA LYS A 11 10.12 -5.36 -10.14
C LYS A 11 9.47 -5.31 -8.76
N MET A 12 8.89 -6.43 -8.36
CA MET A 12 8.22 -6.59 -7.07
C MET A 12 9.01 -7.54 -6.20
N PRO A 13 9.35 -7.16 -4.94
CA PRO A 13 10.03 -8.10 -4.03
C PRO A 13 9.17 -9.34 -3.79
N GLU A 14 9.81 -10.50 -3.68
CA GLU A 14 9.09 -11.75 -3.42
C GLU A 14 8.70 -11.90 -1.95
N LEU A 15 9.42 -11.24 -1.05
CA LEU A 15 9.17 -11.28 0.38
C LEU A 15 8.75 -9.91 0.88
N GLY A 16 7.70 -9.87 1.69
CA GLY A 16 7.20 -8.62 2.23
C GLY A 16 6.59 -8.78 3.62
N LEU A 17 6.29 -7.65 4.24
CA LEU A 17 5.60 -7.59 5.53
C LEU A 17 4.15 -7.21 5.30
N GLY A 18 3.21 -8.01 5.82
CA GLY A 18 1.79 -7.67 5.89
C GLY A 18 1.44 -7.05 7.23
N THR A 19 0.50 -6.10 7.21
CA THR A 19 0.11 -5.36 8.42
C THR A 19 -1.32 -5.68 8.90
N PHE A 20 -1.97 -6.69 8.31
CA PHE A 20 -3.31 -7.09 8.70
C PHE A 20 -3.35 -7.47 10.19
N LEU A 21 -4.37 -6.96 10.90
CA LEU A 21 -4.60 -7.19 12.34
C LEU A 21 -3.54 -6.59 13.28
N LEU A 22 -2.63 -5.77 12.79
CA LEU A 22 -1.70 -5.06 13.67
C LEU A 22 -2.34 -3.77 14.16
N SER A 23 -2.19 -3.48 15.45
CA SER A 23 -2.56 -2.17 16.00
C SER A 23 -1.70 -1.08 15.35
N PRO A 24 -2.11 0.20 15.38
CA PRO A 24 -1.25 1.26 14.86
C PRO A 24 0.17 1.25 15.43
N ALA A 25 0.32 1.09 16.73
CA ALA A 25 1.65 1.04 17.35
C ALA A 25 2.48 -0.15 16.86
N ASP A 26 1.85 -1.33 16.78
CA ASP A 26 2.54 -2.53 16.32
C ASP A 26 2.87 -2.44 14.83
N ALA A 27 1.96 -1.86 14.02
CA ALA A 27 2.20 -1.68 12.60
C ALA A 27 3.40 -0.74 12.35
N GLU A 28 3.46 0.38 13.08
CA GLU A 28 4.58 1.30 12.96
C GLU A 28 5.91 0.64 13.30
N ASN A 29 5.95 -0.09 14.42
CA ASN A 29 7.17 -0.79 14.84
C ASN A 29 7.55 -1.93 13.90
N ALA A 30 6.58 -2.72 13.44
CA ALA A 30 6.85 -3.83 12.52
C ALA A 30 7.40 -3.33 11.19
N VAL A 31 6.82 -2.27 10.64
CA VAL A 31 7.28 -1.67 9.39
C VAL A 31 8.69 -1.11 9.54
N TYR A 32 8.93 -0.36 10.62
CA TYR A 32 10.26 0.18 10.91
C TYR A 32 11.30 -0.95 10.97
N ASN A 33 11.03 -1.98 11.79
CA ASN A 33 11.98 -3.08 11.97
C ASN A 33 12.18 -3.89 10.70
N ALA A 34 11.12 -4.15 9.94
CA ALA A 34 11.24 -4.89 8.68
C ALA A 34 12.14 -4.14 7.69
N LEU A 35 11.92 -2.84 7.52
CA LEU A 35 12.74 -2.04 6.59
C LEU A 35 14.19 -1.96 7.06
N LYS A 36 14.44 -1.81 8.36
CA LYS A 36 15.79 -1.82 8.92
C LYS A 36 16.48 -3.18 8.72
N SER A 37 15.70 -4.26 8.63
CA SER A 37 16.22 -5.63 8.44
C SER A 37 16.39 -6.01 6.97
N GLY A 38 16.05 -5.13 6.04
CA GLY A 38 16.23 -5.39 4.60
C GLY A 38 14.97 -5.70 3.83
N TYR A 39 13.79 -5.78 4.48
CA TYR A 39 12.51 -5.91 3.75
C TYR A 39 12.29 -4.68 2.88
N ARG A 40 11.68 -4.89 1.72
CA ARG A 40 11.40 -3.78 0.78
C ARG A 40 9.96 -3.74 0.30
N LEU A 41 9.13 -4.75 0.61
CA LEU A 41 7.70 -4.74 0.31
C LEU A 41 6.91 -4.63 1.60
N ILE A 42 6.01 -3.65 1.65
CA ILE A 42 5.07 -3.44 2.77
C ILE A 42 3.65 -3.50 2.20
N ASP A 43 2.81 -4.36 2.79
CA ASP A 43 1.42 -4.53 2.40
C ASP A 43 0.48 -4.03 3.48
N THR A 44 -0.48 -3.19 3.10
CA THR A 44 -1.52 -2.69 3.99
C THR A 44 -2.85 -2.58 3.23
N GLY A 45 -3.84 -1.93 3.82
CA GLY A 45 -5.15 -1.73 3.20
C GLY A 45 -5.95 -0.73 4.00
N ASN A 46 -6.89 -0.03 3.36
CA ASN A 46 -7.69 0.97 4.08
C ASN A 46 -8.57 0.33 5.15
N ALA A 47 -8.97 -0.93 4.98
CA ALA A 47 -9.78 -1.65 5.98
C ALA A 47 -8.97 -2.07 7.22
N TYR A 48 -7.65 -1.99 7.17
CA TYR A 48 -6.81 -2.40 8.31
C TYR A 48 -6.72 -1.32 9.39
N HIS A 49 -7.12 -0.10 9.08
CA HIS A 49 -7.13 1.04 10.03
C HIS A 49 -5.75 1.35 10.61
N ASN A 50 -4.68 1.08 9.86
CA ASN A 50 -3.32 1.32 10.31
C ASN A 50 -2.43 1.99 9.25
N GLU A 51 -3.00 2.52 8.16
CA GLU A 51 -2.21 3.13 7.08
C GLU A 51 -1.35 4.31 7.57
N ARG A 52 -1.89 5.15 8.46
CA ARG A 52 -1.09 6.28 9.00
C ARG A 52 0.14 5.77 9.76
N ALA A 53 -0.04 4.70 10.52
CA ALA A 53 1.06 4.08 11.25
C ALA A 53 2.10 3.46 10.30
N VAL A 54 1.64 2.82 9.22
CA VAL A 54 2.53 2.30 8.18
C VAL A 54 3.38 3.44 7.60
N GLY A 55 2.74 4.56 7.26
CA GLY A 55 3.46 5.74 6.77
C GLY A 55 4.51 6.26 7.74
N ARG A 56 4.18 6.30 9.03
CA ARG A 56 5.14 6.71 10.06
C ARG A 56 6.33 5.75 10.15
N GLY A 57 6.07 4.45 10.11
CA GLY A 57 7.13 3.44 10.15
C GLY A 57 8.08 3.55 8.97
N ILE A 58 7.55 3.81 7.78
CA ILE A 58 8.36 4.02 6.58
C ILE A 58 9.28 5.22 6.78
N LYS A 59 8.76 6.34 7.24
CA LYS A 59 9.57 7.56 7.46
C LYS A 59 10.63 7.36 8.52
N LYS A 60 10.28 6.74 9.64
CA LYS A 60 11.23 6.46 10.71
C LYS A 60 12.38 5.56 10.26
N SER A 61 12.15 4.67 9.30
CA SER A 61 13.17 3.75 8.83
C SER A 61 14.32 4.44 8.12
N GLY A 62 14.09 5.61 7.55
CA GLY A 62 15.08 6.33 6.76
C GLY A 62 15.36 5.69 5.40
N VAL A 63 14.68 4.60 5.04
CA VAL A 63 14.81 3.99 3.71
C VAL A 63 14.12 4.89 2.70
N LYS A 64 14.78 5.13 1.57
CA LYS A 64 14.21 6.00 0.52
C LYS A 64 12.90 5.42 0.00
N ARG A 65 11.90 6.28 -0.21
CA ARG A 65 10.59 5.84 -0.68
C ARG A 65 10.67 5.07 -2.00
N GLU A 66 11.51 5.48 -2.92
CA GLU A 66 11.69 4.81 -4.21
C GLU A 66 12.31 3.42 -4.08
N ASP A 67 12.90 3.09 -2.94
CA ASP A 67 13.46 1.75 -2.69
C ASP A 67 12.44 0.81 -2.02
N ILE A 68 11.23 1.29 -1.75
CA ILE A 68 10.18 0.53 -1.09
C ILE A 68 9.06 0.25 -2.09
N PHE A 69 8.60 -1.00 -2.13
CA PHE A 69 7.39 -1.39 -2.86
C PHE A 69 6.24 -1.37 -1.87
N LEU A 70 5.38 -0.36 -1.97
CA LEU A 70 4.25 -0.17 -1.06
C LEU A 70 2.95 -0.58 -1.75
N GLU A 71 2.23 -1.48 -1.11
CA GLU A 71 0.95 -2.01 -1.60
C GLU A 71 -0.16 -1.64 -0.64
N SER A 72 -1.28 -1.15 -1.17
CA SER A 72 -2.49 -0.95 -0.39
C SER A 72 -3.71 -1.43 -1.16
N LYS A 73 -4.88 -1.37 -0.52
CA LYS A 73 -6.12 -1.92 -1.07
C LYS A 73 -7.28 -1.01 -0.71
N LEU A 74 -8.23 -0.87 -1.64
CA LEU A 74 -9.49 -0.18 -1.36
C LEU A 74 -10.55 -1.21 -0.97
N TRP A 75 -11.33 -0.90 0.06
CA TRP A 75 -12.45 -1.73 0.51
C TRP A 75 -13.69 -1.41 -0.32
N PRO A 76 -14.63 -2.37 -0.53
CA PRO A 76 -15.80 -2.13 -1.38
C PRO A 76 -16.61 -0.89 -1.07
N THR A 77 -16.67 -0.47 0.19
CA THR A 77 -17.44 0.72 0.58
C THR A 77 -16.93 2.04 -0.02
N VAL A 78 -15.70 2.05 -0.54
CA VAL A 78 -15.10 3.27 -1.12
C VAL A 78 -14.85 3.15 -2.62
N TYR A 79 -15.32 2.09 -3.28
CA TYR A 79 -15.07 1.88 -4.71
C TYR A 79 -15.62 3.00 -5.60
N THR A 80 -16.71 3.65 -5.19
CA THR A 80 -17.31 4.74 -5.97
C THR A 80 -16.99 6.12 -5.40
N LYS A 81 -16.14 6.18 -4.38
CA LYS A 81 -15.74 7.45 -3.76
C LYS A 81 -14.56 8.05 -4.52
N SER A 82 -14.79 9.16 -5.21
CA SER A 82 -13.76 9.77 -6.07
C SER A 82 -12.51 10.20 -5.31
N ALA A 83 -12.63 10.53 -4.02
CA ALA A 83 -11.50 10.94 -3.18
C ALA A 83 -10.77 9.77 -2.52
N ALA A 84 -11.19 8.52 -2.75
CA ALA A 84 -10.68 7.36 -2.01
C ALA A 84 -9.16 7.18 -2.17
N ILE A 85 -8.65 7.33 -3.38
CA ILE A 85 -7.21 7.17 -3.65
C ILE A 85 -6.41 8.28 -3.00
N ASP A 86 -6.85 9.53 -3.16
CA ASP A 86 -6.15 10.67 -2.56
C ASP A 86 -6.15 10.59 -1.03
N GLU A 87 -7.26 10.16 -0.44
CA GLU A 87 -7.35 9.97 1.02
C GLU A 87 -6.41 8.87 1.50
N MET A 88 -6.30 7.77 0.73
CA MET A 88 -5.35 6.71 1.04
C MET A 88 -3.91 7.23 1.01
N LEU A 89 -3.55 7.97 -0.03
CA LEU A 89 -2.21 8.56 -0.15
C LEU A 89 -1.92 9.54 0.99
N GLU A 90 -2.92 10.31 1.42
CA GLU A 90 -2.78 11.20 2.56
C GLU A 90 -2.50 10.43 3.84
N ARG A 91 -3.25 9.34 4.09
CA ARG A 91 -3.01 8.52 5.28
C ARG A 91 -1.61 7.90 5.27
N LEU A 92 -1.18 7.37 4.13
CA LEU A 92 0.16 6.78 3.98
C LEU A 92 1.26 7.84 3.89
N ASP A 93 0.88 9.09 3.69
CA ASP A 93 1.78 10.24 3.59
C ASP A 93 2.83 10.01 2.50
N THR A 94 2.37 9.64 1.31
CA THR A 94 3.20 9.36 0.15
C THR A 94 2.49 9.85 -1.12
N PRO A 95 3.25 10.28 -2.15
CA PRO A 95 2.62 10.72 -3.40
C PRO A 95 2.12 9.58 -4.29
N TYR A 96 2.51 8.34 -4.01
CA TYR A 96 2.08 7.19 -4.81
C TYR A 96 2.20 5.89 -4.02
N VAL A 97 1.48 4.86 -4.48
CA VAL A 97 1.71 3.47 -4.08
C VAL A 97 2.20 2.69 -5.31
N ASP A 98 2.95 1.63 -5.09
CA ASP A 98 3.51 0.81 -6.18
C ASP A 98 2.47 -0.16 -6.72
N LEU A 99 1.54 -0.59 -5.87
CA LEU A 99 0.45 -1.47 -6.27
C LEU A 99 -0.80 -1.13 -5.48
N LEU A 100 -1.92 -1.00 -6.17
CA LEU A 100 -3.22 -0.77 -5.54
C LEU A 100 -4.18 -1.87 -5.97
N LEU A 101 -4.80 -2.52 -5.00
CA LEU A 101 -5.71 -3.62 -5.24
C LEU A 101 -7.14 -3.26 -4.86
N LEU A 102 -8.10 -3.82 -5.59
CA LEU A 102 -9.46 -3.98 -5.09
C LEU A 102 -9.41 -5.10 -4.05
N HIS A 103 -9.81 -4.82 -2.81
CA HIS A 103 -9.65 -5.78 -1.72
C HIS A 103 -10.49 -7.02 -1.93
N GLN A 104 -11.71 -6.85 -2.49
CA GLN A 104 -12.65 -7.94 -2.75
C GLN A 104 -13.41 -7.70 -4.05
N PRO A 105 -13.76 -8.79 -4.79
CA PRO A 105 -14.58 -8.68 -6.00
C PRO A 105 -16.07 -8.60 -5.61
N ALA A 106 -16.44 -7.53 -4.90
CA ALA A 106 -17.79 -7.32 -4.35
C ALA A 106 -18.18 -5.86 -4.54
N GLY A 107 -19.49 -5.60 -4.43
CA GLY A 107 -20.01 -4.24 -4.60
C GLY A 107 -19.70 -3.70 -6.01
N ASP A 108 -19.43 -2.43 -6.10
CA ASP A 108 -19.16 -1.74 -7.38
C ASP A 108 -17.70 -1.91 -7.82
N TYR A 109 -17.18 -3.12 -7.80
CA TYR A 109 -15.76 -3.38 -8.09
C TYR A 109 -15.36 -2.98 -9.52
N ILE A 110 -16.27 -3.04 -10.48
CA ILE A 110 -15.97 -2.61 -11.87
C ILE A 110 -15.70 -1.11 -11.90
N GLU A 111 -16.56 -0.32 -11.25
CA GLU A 111 -16.35 1.13 -11.15
C GLU A 111 -15.09 1.47 -10.35
N GLY A 112 -14.82 0.71 -9.29
CA GLY A 112 -13.58 0.84 -8.53
C GLY A 112 -12.35 0.62 -9.39
N TYR A 113 -12.36 -0.40 -10.23
CA TYR A 113 -11.25 -0.68 -11.12
C TYR A 113 -11.05 0.43 -12.16
N LYS A 114 -12.16 0.95 -12.72
CA LYS A 114 -12.09 2.09 -13.66
C LYS A 114 -11.46 3.32 -13.00
N MET A 115 -11.79 3.58 -11.75
CA MET A 115 -11.18 4.68 -10.99
C MET A 115 -9.67 4.47 -10.85
N MET A 116 -9.24 3.24 -10.56
CA MET A 116 -7.82 2.91 -10.47
C MET A 116 -7.10 3.07 -11.81
N GLU A 117 -7.75 2.65 -12.92
CA GLU A 117 -7.17 2.84 -14.25
C GLU A 117 -6.88 4.30 -14.56
N LYS A 118 -7.79 5.19 -14.18
CA LYS A 118 -7.59 6.64 -14.35
C LYS A 118 -6.40 7.15 -13.53
N ALA A 119 -6.23 6.63 -12.32
CA ALA A 119 -5.15 7.03 -11.43
C ALA A 119 -3.77 6.64 -11.98
N VAL A 120 -3.68 5.49 -12.66
CA VAL A 120 -2.43 5.02 -13.27
C VAL A 120 -1.97 5.93 -14.39
N LYS A 121 -2.88 6.59 -15.09
CA LYS A 121 -2.57 7.45 -16.23
C LYS A 121 -2.12 8.86 -15.83
N VAL A 122 -2.23 9.19 -14.57
CA VAL A 122 -1.78 10.45 -14.02
C VAL A 122 -0.35 10.32 -13.48
#